data_cc4dc1b7bd3457cfb10f7c54d2d64960
#
_entry.id   cc4dc1b7bd3457cfb10f7c54d2d64960
#
_cell.length_a   1.000
_cell.length_b   1.000
_cell.length_c   1.000
_cell.angle_alpha   90.00
_cell.angle_beta   90.00
_cell.angle_gamma   90.00
#
_symmetry.space_group_name_H-M   'P 1'
#
loop_
_entity.id
_entity.type
_entity.pdbx_description
1 polymer ?
#
loop_
_entity_poly.entity_id
_entity_poly.type
_entity_poly.pdbx_seq_one_letter_code
_entity_poly.pdbx_strand_id
1 'polypeptide(L)'
;LKKLLPLFRQLDSIIAAILGFYFVQALTRHGGIGVSPDSIMYTSVARNLTQGNGFLQFDAKPLTMFPVAFPYFLHIIMLISGKDIIPIAPIVTGLLFAATILLAGFIIEKAIPKYRIIKIIALLLIITNPALLEVFSMLWSETLFIFLITLFSAFQVLYLKNNTFTLLFISAIIAGIAAITRYAGITVIASGCFITFFAIPQNWKVKWIHTLLFGCISSSFLIINLLSNFLQSGYLTGKRLPADTSLLDNLQLYGSVITGWIGNDAPPLWLALLMGLLLIVASVIFLLFNVFSKNKSSITIVSITAASFLSIYVLFILVSSTLSNYDDINNRLLSPVVIAFFTLLSIIAAKVLENKSAQFRLNIALFFILSLLALTENLTSDKTSLQNNQDAGIGGYAEDYWKDSEILYFLKTSAFADTSKIPIYSNDNAAIYYFTGKHAKTLPELTHERELDVFVESPTIYVIWLNSGANPDLIEDKELKTIKNCKPVFTFADGIIYECTPIQPPILENQDTLK
;
A
#
# COMPACT_ATOMS: atom_id res chain seq x y z
N LEU A 1 37.15 19.43 -9.73
CA LEU A 1 37.19 18.03 -9.21
C LEU A 1 36.57 17.90 -7.81
N LYS A 2 36.89 18.76 -6.81
CA LYS A 2 36.31 18.67 -5.45
C LYS A 2 34.77 18.82 -5.42
N LYS A 3 34.13 19.55 -6.34
CA LYS A 3 32.68 19.68 -6.45
C LYS A 3 31.99 18.46 -7.12
N LEU A 4 32.74 17.67 -7.89
CA LEU A 4 32.22 16.46 -8.56
C LEU A 4 32.36 15.20 -7.69
N LEU A 5 33.20 15.21 -6.66
CA LEU A 5 33.43 14.07 -5.77
C LEU A 5 32.16 13.54 -5.09
N PRO A 6 31.20 14.38 -4.62
CA PRO A 6 29.93 13.90 -4.07
C PRO A 6 29.05 13.19 -5.11
N LEU A 7 29.09 13.65 -6.37
CA LEU A 7 28.31 13.04 -7.46
C LEU A 7 28.84 11.64 -7.80
N PHE A 8 30.16 11.46 -7.84
CA PHE A 8 30.81 10.16 -8.07
C PHE A 8 30.50 9.14 -6.97
N ARG A 9 30.26 9.60 -5.73
CA ARG A 9 29.87 8.73 -4.62
C ARG A 9 28.43 8.24 -4.72
N GLN A 10 27.57 8.93 -5.48
CA GLN A 10 26.17 8.54 -5.69
C GLN A 10 25.90 7.90 -7.07
N LEU A 11 26.96 7.66 -7.86
CA LEU A 11 26.81 7.10 -9.21
C LEU A 11 26.12 5.72 -9.19
N ASP A 12 26.45 4.89 -8.20
CA ASP A 12 25.80 3.61 -7.98
C ASP A 12 24.29 3.76 -7.68
N SER A 13 23.91 4.74 -6.86
CA SER A 13 22.51 5.05 -6.56
C SER A 13 21.77 5.58 -7.79
N ILE A 14 22.44 6.39 -8.62
CA ILE A 14 21.86 6.92 -9.86
C ILE A 14 21.62 5.77 -10.86
N ILE A 15 22.60 4.88 -11.03
CA ILE A 15 22.46 3.72 -11.92
C ILE A 15 21.32 2.81 -11.40
N ALA A 16 21.27 2.52 -10.10
CA ALA A 16 20.22 1.73 -9.50
C ALA A 16 18.83 2.37 -9.69
N ALA A 17 18.71 3.69 -9.54
CA ALA A 17 17.46 4.41 -9.76
C ALA A 17 17.00 4.34 -11.22
N ILE A 18 17.92 4.49 -12.18
CA ILE A 18 17.62 4.32 -13.61
C ILE A 18 17.15 2.90 -13.89
N LEU A 19 17.83 1.88 -13.36
CA LEU A 19 17.42 0.49 -13.50
C LEU A 19 16.03 0.25 -12.88
N GLY A 20 15.77 0.74 -11.66
CA GLY A 20 14.47 0.63 -11.01
C GLY A 20 13.34 1.28 -11.83
N PHE A 21 13.58 2.47 -12.41
CA PHE A 21 12.63 3.08 -13.34
C PHE A 21 12.31 2.14 -14.52
N TYR A 22 13.33 1.59 -15.16
CA TYR A 22 13.14 0.71 -16.31
C TYR A 22 12.49 -0.64 -15.94
N PHE A 23 12.71 -1.16 -14.72
CA PHE A 23 11.99 -2.35 -14.24
C PHE A 23 10.48 -2.10 -14.18
N VAL A 24 10.06 -0.97 -13.60
CA VAL A 24 8.64 -0.60 -13.57
C VAL A 24 8.08 -0.43 -14.99
N GLN A 25 8.84 0.23 -15.90
CA GLN A 25 8.39 0.37 -17.30
C GLN A 25 8.29 -0.98 -18.01
N ALA A 26 9.18 -1.93 -17.72
CA ALA A 26 9.13 -3.27 -18.30
C ALA A 26 7.93 -4.07 -17.81
N LEU A 27 7.65 -4.05 -16.50
CA LEU A 27 6.50 -4.73 -15.89
C LEU A 27 5.15 -4.18 -16.38
N THR A 28 5.08 -2.87 -16.64
CA THR A 28 3.86 -2.18 -17.06
C THR A 28 3.73 -1.99 -18.56
N ARG A 29 4.59 -2.65 -19.35
CA ARG A 29 4.64 -2.47 -20.81
C ARG A 29 3.38 -3.00 -21.50
N HIS A 30 2.84 -4.13 -21.06
CA HIS A 30 1.61 -4.72 -21.55
C HIS A 30 0.46 -4.40 -20.61
N GLY A 31 -0.62 -3.84 -21.12
CA GLY A 31 -1.79 -3.46 -20.31
C GLY A 31 -1.68 -2.13 -19.56
N GLY A 32 -0.48 -1.56 -19.40
CA GLY A 32 -0.25 -0.32 -18.63
C GLY A 32 -0.04 -0.57 -17.15
N ILE A 33 -0.39 0.39 -16.30
CA ILE A 33 -0.33 0.25 -14.83
C ILE A 33 -1.40 -0.71 -14.33
N GLY A 34 -1.11 -1.51 -13.32
CA GLY A 34 -2.11 -2.35 -12.66
C GLY A 34 -3.16 -1.49 -11.94
N VAL A 35 -4.43 -1.89 -12.07
CA VAL A 35 -5.58 -1.14 -11.57
C VAL A 35 -6.45 -2.05 -10.73
N SER A 36 -6.60 -1.74 -9.44
CA SER A 36 -7.46 -2.45 -8.49
C SER A 36 -8.71 -1.60 -8.16
N PRO A 37 -9.69 -2.13 -7.41
CA PRO A 37 -10.81 -1.33 -6.90
C PRO A 37 -10.37 -0.06 -6.17
N ASP A 38 -9.31 -0.12 -5.33
CA ASP A 38 -8.73 1.05 -4.67
C ASP A 38 -8.27 2.10 -5.69
N SER A 39 -7.60 1.64 -6.78
CA SER A 39 -7.11 2.53 -7.84
C SER A 39 -8.25 3.28 -8.52
N ILE A 40 -9.41 2.64 -8.71
CA ILE A 40 -10.60 3.28 -9.27
C ILE A 40 -11.14 4.34 -8.34
N MET A 41 -11.19 4.08 -7.05
CA MET A 41 -11.59 5.09 -6.07
C MET A 41 -10.66 6.30 -6.11
N TYR A 42 -9.34 6.10 -6.07
CA TYR A 42 -8.36 7.20 -6.14
C TYR A 42 -8.44 8.00 -7.43
N THR A 43 -8.54 7.33 -8.57
CA THR A 43 -8.59 8.00 -9.89
C THR A 43 -9.91 8.73 -10.11
N SER A 44 -11.04 8.19 -9.65
CA SER A 44 -12.33 8.86 -9.74
C SER A 44 -12.35 10.15 -8.92
N VAL A 45 -11.81 10.12 -7.70
CA VAL A 45 -11.67 11.34 -6.86
C VAL A 45 -10.73 12.35 -7.52
N ALA A 46 -9.60 11.91 -8.10
CA ALA A 46 -8.69 12.81 -8.80
C ALA A 46 -9.35 13.48 -10.01
N ARG A 47 -10.17 12.74 -10.78
CA ARG A 47 -10.97 13.27 -11.89
C ARG A 47 -12.01 14.28 -11.40
N ASN A 48 -12.75 13.96 -10.33
CA ASN A 48 -13.73 14.87 -9.72
C ASN A 48 -13.09 16.16 -9.21
N LEU A 49 -11.91 16.08 -8.57
CA LEU A 49 -11.14 17.25 -8.19
C LEU A 49 -10.74 18.09 -9.41
N THR A 50 -10.33 17.47 -10.51
CA THR A 50 -9.95 18.16 -11.75
C THR A 50 -11.15 18.87 -12.41
N GLN A 51 -12.35 18.32 -12.22
CA GLN A 51 -13.62 18.89 -12.72
C GLN A 51 -14.25 19.92 -11.75
N GLY A 52 -13.66 20.11 -10.55
CA GLY A 52 -14.19 21.02 -9.52
C GLY A 52 -15.29 20.44 -8.65
N ASN A 53 -15.56 19.14 -8.72
CA ASN A 53 -16.62 18.46 -7.95
C ASN A 53 -16.20 18.10 -6.50
N GLY A 54 -14.94 18.35 -6.10
CA GLY A 54 -14.43 18.02 -4.76
C GLY A 54 -14.00 16.56 -4.58
N PHE A 55 -13.90 16.12 -3.31
CA PHE A 55 -13.43 14.78 -2.95
C PHE A 55 -14.55 13.73 -3.04
N LEU A 56 -15.18 13.62 -4.21
CA LEU A 56 -16.23 12.64 -4.49
C LEU A 56 -15.70 11.44 -5.28
N GLN A 57 -16.15 10.25 -4.92
CA GLN A 57 -15.92 9.01 -5.64
C GLN A 57 -16.81 8.94 -6.90
N PHE A 58 -16.63 7.90 -7.73
CA PHE A 58 -17.43 7.71 -8.94
C PHE A 58 -18.93 7.51 -8.65
N ASP A 59 -19.30 7.04 -7.45
CA ASP A 59 -20.70 6.88 -7.00
C ASP A 59 -21.26 8.14 -6.31
N ALA A 60 -20.58 9.29 -6.45
CA ALA A 60 -20.89 10.58 -5.84
C ALA A 60 -20.85 10.59 -4.29
N LYS A 61 -20.33 9.55 -3.65
CA LYS A 61 -20.10 9.54 -2.21
C LYS A 61 -18.79 10.24 -1.84
N PRO A 62 -18.71 10.89 -0.66
CA PRO A 62 -17.46 11.44 -0.17
C PRO A 62 -16.39 10.36 0.04
N LEU A 63 -15.13 10.71 -0.22
CA LEU A 63 -14.00 9.83 0.09
C LEU A 63 -13.73 9.86 1.61
N THR A 64 -14.14 8.82 2.32
CA THR A 64 -13.96 8.71 3.78
C THR A 64 -13.18 7.46 4.19
N MET A 65 -13.18 6.42 3.35
CA MET A 65 -12.48 5.16 3.61
C MET A 65 -10.95 5.30 3.48
N PHE A 66 -10.50 6.12 2.54
CA PHE A 66 -9.09 6.40 2.29
C PHE A 66 -8.74 7.85 2.61
N PRO A 67 -7.47 8.12 3.02
CA PRO A 67 -6.98 9.49 3.18
C PRO A 67 -6.85 10.24 1.85
N VAL A 68 -6.85 11.58 1.93
CA VAL A 68 -7.03 12.45 0.76
C VAL A 68 -5.76 12.73 -0.06
N ALA A 69 -4.54 12.49 0.48
CA ALA A 69 -3.32 12.98 -0.15
C ALA A 69 -2.99 12.26 -1.45
N PHE A 70 -3.24 10.95 -1.57
CA PHE A 70 -2.94 10.22 -2.81
C PHE A 70 -3.84 10.64 -3.97
N PRO A 71 -5.18 10.68 -3.85
CA PRO A 71 -6.03 11.24 -4.89
C PRO A 71 -5.69 12.69 -5.25
N TYR A 72 -5.34 13.51 -4.26
CA TYR A 72 -4.91 14.89 -4.50
C TYR A 72 -3.57 14.96 -5.26
N PHE A 73 -2.62 14.07 -4.96
CA PHE A 73 -1.38 13.93 -5.73
C PHE A 73 -1.66 13.56 -7.19
N LEU A 74 -2.54 12.57 -7.44
CA LEU A 74 -2.95 12.19 -8.79
C LEU A 74 -3.59 13.37 -9.54
N HIS A 75 -4.47 14.14 -8.87
CA HIS A 75 -5.06 15.35 -9.40
C HIS A 75 -4.01 16.37 -9.84
N ILE A 76 -3.00 16.65 -9.01
CA ILE A 76 -1.90 17.56 -9.36
C ILE A 76 -1.17 17.06 -10.62
N ILE A 77 -0.89 15.76 -10.73
CA ILE A 77 -0.24 15.18 -11.90
C ILE A 77 -1.11 15.36 -13.16
N MET A 78 -2.43 15.16 -13.04
CA MET A 78 -3.38 15.40 -14.15
C MET A 78 -3.39 16.86 -14.58
N LEU A 79 -3.36 17.81 -13.64
CA LEU A 79 -3.30 19.25 -13.95
C LEU A 79 -2.00 19.62 -14.68
N ILE A 80 -0.86 19.10 -14.22
CA ILE A 80 0.45 19.42 -14.82
C ILE A 80 0.58 18.80 -16.21
N SER A 81 0.12 17.55 -16.37
CA SER A 81 0.26 16.81 -17.63
C SER A 81 -0.82 17.12 -18.67
N GLY A 82 -1.97 17.64 -18.25
CA GLY A 82 -3.15 17.80 -19.10
C GLY A 82 -3.76 16.48 -19.58
N LYS A 83 -3.40 15.34 -18.94
CA LYS A 83 -3.82 13.99 -19.33
C LYS A 83 -4.49 13.27 -18.16
N ASP A 84 -5.31 12.26 -18.47
CA ASP A 84 -5.78 11.31 -17.46
C ASP A 84 -4.59 10.56 -16.82
N ILE A 85 -4.76 10.17 -15.56
CA ILE A 85 -3.66 9.58 -14.80
C ILE A 85 -3.29 8.17 -15.29
N ILE A 86 -4.27 7.35 -15.72
CA ILE A 86 -4.03 5.94 -16.07
C ILE A 86 -2.93 5.77 -17.13
N PRO A 87 -2.96 6.44 -18.29
CA PRO A 87 -1.93 6.30 -19.33
C PRO A 87 -0.53 6.75 -18.90
N ILE A 88 -0.42 7.68 -17.96
CA ILE A 88 0.86 8.25 -17.52
C ILE A 88 1.36 7.66 -16.20
N ALA A 89 0.53 6.88 -15.51
CA ALA A 89 0.85 6.27 -14.22
C ALA A 89 2.15 5.44 -14.24
N PRO A 90 2.46 4.61 -15.27
CA PRO A 90 3.74 3.89 -15.31
C PRO A 90 4.96 4.81 -15.18
N ILE A 91 4.92 5.98 -15.82
CA ILE A 91 6.02 6.96 -15.72
C ILE A 91 6.06 7.56 -14.32
N VAL A 92 4.91 7.93 -13.76
CA VAL A 92 4.81 8.56 -12.42
C VAL A 92 5.31 7.60 -11.33
N THR A 93 4.84 6.34 -11.32
CA THR A 93 5.26 5.34 -10.34
C THR A 93 6.72 4.94 -10.53
N GLY A 94 7.20 4.82 -11.77
CA GLY A 94 8.61 4.59 -12.08
C GLY A 94 9.51 5.72 -11.58
N LEU A 95 9.10 6.99 -11.73
CA LEU A 95 9.84 8.15 -11.19
C LEU A 95 9.83 8.17 -9.65
N LEU A 96 8.71 7.84 -9.02
CA LEU A 96 8.64 7.70 -7.56
C LEU A 96 9.56 6.59 -7.07
N PHE A 97 9.61 5.44 -7.76
CA PHE A 97 10.53 4.36 -7.42
C PHE A 97 11.99 4.78 -7.57
N ALA A 98 12.35 5.40 -8.68
CA ALA A 98 13.70 5.94 -8.90
C ALA A 98 14.11 6.94 -7.81
N ALA A 99 13.23 7.86 -7.44
CA ALA A 99 13.47 8.83 -6.37
C ALA A 99 13.64 8.13 -5.00
N THR A 100 12.84 7.10 -4.73
CA THR A 100 12.96 6.28 -3.51
C THR A 100 14.31 5.58 -3.44
N ILE A 101 14.78 4.98 -4.54
CA ILE A 101 16.09 4.31 -4.63
C ILE A 101 17.23 5.31 -4.42
N LEU A 102 17.16 6.51 -5.01
CA LEU A 102 18.15 7.58 -4.77
C LEU A 102 18.24 7.97 -3.30
N LEU A 103 17.09 8.15 -2.64
CA LEU A 103 17.04 8.45 -1.21
C LEU A 103 17.56 7.30 -0.36
N ALA A 104 17.21 6.04 -0.66
CA ALA A 104 17.74 4.86 0.01
C ALA A 104 19.28 4.80 -0.11
N GLY A 105 19.81 4.98 -1.32
CA GLY A 105 21.24 5.04 -1.56
C GLY A 105 21.94 6.17 -0.80
N PHE A 106 21.31 7.34 -0.69
CA PHE A 106 21.80 8.44 0.13
C PHE A 106 21.86 8.07 1.63
N ILE A 107 20.81 7.45 2.16
CA ILE A 107 20.72 7.02 3.57
C ILE A 107 21.81 5.98 3.86
N ILE A 108 21.94 4.95 3.03
CA ILE A 108 22.95 3.89 3.17
C ILE A 108 24.36 4.47 3.08
N GLU A 109 24.64 5.38 2.13
CA GLU A 109 25.93 6.05 2.00
C GLU A 109 26.29 6.86 3.26
N LYS A 110 25.29 7.50 3.92
CA LYS A 110 25.52 8.21 5.19
C LYS A 110 25.89 7.27 6.34
N ALA A 111 25.34 6.05 6.34
CA ALA A 111 25.64 5.05 7.36
C ALA A 111 27.00 4.39 7.15
N ILE A 112 27.28 3.90 5.94
CA ILE A 112 28.41 3.02 5.64
C ILE A 112 29.27 3.49 4.45
N PRO A 113 29.80 4.73 4.45
CA PRO A 113 30.48 5.35 3.30
C PRO A 113 31.72 4.62 2.81
N LYS A 114 32.30 3.72 3.63
CA LYS A 114 33.49 2.92 3.30
C LYS A 114 33.16 1.59 2.61
N TYR A 115 31.90 1.12 2.69
CA TYR A 115 31.50 -0.22 2.27
C TYR A 115 30.62 -0.17 1.01
N ARG A 116 31.20 0.35 -0.09
CA ARG A 116 30.49 0.56 -1.36
C ARG A 116 29.87 -0.73 -1.93
N ILE A 117 30.54 -1.87 -1.79
CA ILE A 117 30.03 -3.16 -2.28
C ILE A 117 28.75 -3.55 -1.53
N ILE A 118 28.71 -3.37 -0.20
CA ILE A 118 27.48 -3.64 0.59
C ILE A 118 26.35 -2.73 0.14
N LYS A 119 26.63 -1.44 -0.09
CA LYS A 119 25.63 -0.50 -0.63
C LYS A 119 25.10 -0.95 -1.98
N ILE A 120 25.94 -1.39 -2.90
CA ILE A 120 25.53 -1.88 -4.23
C ILE A 120 24.63 -3.11 -4.09
N ILE A 121 25.02 -4.08 -3.25
CA ILE A 121 24.20 -5.29 -2.99
C ILE A 121 22.84 -4.90 -2.41
N ALA A 122 22.81 -3.99 -1.42
CA ALA A 122 21.55 -3.53 -0.85
C ALA A 122 20.65 -2.84 -1.89
N LEU A 123 21.22 -2.01 -2.76
CA LEU A 123 20.47 -1.36 -3.84
C LEU A 123 19.96 -2.40 -4.85
N LEU A 124 20.73 -3.42 -5.20
CA LEU A 124 20.29 -4.51 -6.06
C LEU A 124 19.12 -5.28 -5.43
N LEU A 125 19.21 -5.63 -4.14
CA LEU A 125 18.13 -6.29 -3.42
C LEU A 125 16.87 -5.41 -3.28
N ILE A 126 17.03 -4.09 -3.20
CA ILE A 126 15.90 -3.14 -3.19
C ILE A 126 15.21 -3.07 -4.56
N ILE A 127 15.97 -2.94 -5.64
CA ILE A 127 15.38 -2.79 -6.99
C ILE A 127 14.74 -4.09 -7.52
N THR A 128 15.17 -5.24 -7.04
CA THR A 128 14.61 -6.56 -7.38
C THR A 128 13.70 -7.12 -6.29
N ASN A 129 13.32 -6.32 -5.30
CA ASN A 129 12.43 -6.80 -4.26
C ASN A 129 11.00 -6.97 -4.78
N PRO A 130 10.42 -8.18 -4.71
CA PRO A 130 9.10 -8.46 -5.29
C PRO A 130 8.00 -7.58 -4.68
N ALA A 131 8.05 -7.28 -3.38
CA ALA A 131 7.06 -6.43 -2.73
C ALA A 131 7.09 -4.98 -3.27
N LEU A 132 8.29 -4.43 -3.55
CA LEU A 132 8.40 -3.10 -4.14
C LEU A 132 7.99 -3.09 -5.60
N LEU A 133 8.40 -4.08 -6.39
CA LEU A 133 8.05 -4.16 -7.81
C LEU A 133 6.54 -4.35 -8.01
N GLU A 134 5.90 -5.19 -7.20
CA GLU A 134 4.44 -5.33 -7.16
C GLU A 134 3.77 -3.97 -6.92
N VAL A 135 4.15 -3.29 -5.83
CA VAL A 135 3.53 -2.01 -5.43
C VAL A 135 3.75 -0.92 -6.47
N PHE A 136 4.97 -0.77 -7.01
CA PHE A 136 5.27 0.28 -7.99
C PHE A 136 4.76 -0.02 -9.41
N SER A 137 4.32 -1.25 -9.68
CA SER A 137 3.64 -1.63 -10.92
C SER A 137 2.12 -1.49 -10.84
N MET A 138 1.57 -1.17 -9.67
CA MET A 138 0.15 -0.90 -9.42
C MET A 138 -0.09 0.59 -9.13
N LEU A 139 -1.29 1.08 -9.42
CA LEU A 139 -1.67 2.46 -9.08
C LEU A 139 -2.19 2.54 -7.63
N TRP A 140 -1.31 2.27 -6.70
CA TRP A 140 -1.60 2.22 -5.26
C TRP A 140 -0.98 3.38 -4.48
N SER A 141 -1.63 3.74 -3.38
CA SER A 141 -1.18 4.82 -2.48
C SER A 141 0.15 4.50 -1.78
N GLU A 142 0.53 3.24 -1.71
CA GLU A 142 1.79 2.74 -1.18
C GLU A 142 3.00 3.33 -1.91
N THR A 143 2.90 3.60 -3.21
CA THR A 143 3.99 4.18 -4.02
C THR A 143 4.44 5.54 -3.49
N LEU A 144 3.47 6.44 -3.26
CA LEU A 144 3.73 7.75 -2.68
C LEU A 144 4.12 7.63 -1.20
N PHE A 145 3.50 6.71 -0.46
CA PHE A 145 3.77 6.50 0.96
C PHE A 145 5.20 6.04 1.22
N ILE A 146 5.72 5.05 0.47
CA ILE A 146 7.10 4.56 0.58
C ILE A 146 8.10 5.68 0.24
N PHE A 147 7.82 6.46 -0.80
CA PHE A 147 8.63 7.62 -1.14
C PHE A 147 8.68 8.63 0.03
N LEU A 148 7.54 8.97 0.60
CA LEU A 148 7.45 9.92 1.73
C LEU A 148 8.14 9.41 2.99
N ILE A 149 8.04 8.12 3.33
CA ILE A 149 8.77 7.50 4.44
C ILE A 149 10.28 7.60 4.24
N THR A 150 10.73 7.30 3.02
CA THR A 150 12.17 7.34 2.69
C THR A 150 12.68 8.78 2.73
N LEU A 151 11.90 9.73 2.22
CA LEU A 151 12.20 11.16 2.29
C LEU A 151 12.23 11.66 3.75
N PHE A 152 11.22 11.28 4.55
CA PHE A 152 11.18 11.55 5.99
C PHE A 152 12.45 11.02 6.68
N SER A 153 12.84 9.77 6.40
CA SER A 153 14.03 9.16 6.98
C SER A 153 15.31 9.93 6.62
N ALA A 154 15.43 10.37 5.37
CA ALA A 154 16.56 11.20 4.93
C ALA A 154 16.62 12.54 5.69
N PHE A 155 15.47 13.22 5.86
CA PHE A 155 15.40 14.48 6.60
C PHE A 155 15.66 14.28 8.11
N GLN A 156 15.19 13.18 8.70
CA GLN A 156 15.50 12.84 10.09
C GLN A 156 16.99 12.60 10.31
N VAL A 157 17.65 11.87 9.40
CA VAL A 157 19.11 11.67 9.44
C VAL A 157 19.86 13.01 9.36
N LEU A 158 19.43 13.92 8.48
CA LEU A 158 20.01 15.27 8.35
C LEU A 158 19.73 16.11 9.60
N TYR A 159 18.52 16.03 10.15
CA TYR A 159 18.14 16.75 11.37
C TYR A 159 18.97 16.31 12.57
N LEU A 160 19.09 15.02 12.82
CA LEU A 160 19.90 14.49 13.91
C LEU A 160 21.38 14.86 13.81
N LYS A 161 21.89 15.05 12.57
CA LYS A 161 23.27 15.48 12.34
C LYS A 161 23.48 16.97 12.51
N ASN A 162 22.55 17.79 12.00
CA ASN A 162 22.74 19.24 11.91
C ASN A 162 21.97 20.01 13.00
N ASN A 163 20.99 19.38 13.60
CA ASN A 163 20.12 19.92 14.66
C ASN A 163 19.49 21.28 14.32
N THR A 164 19.01 21.46 13.07
CA THR A 164 18.39 22.71 12.62
C THR A 164 16.86 22.61 12.66
N PHE A 165 16.21 23.66 13.13
CA PHE A 165 14.75 23.71 13.22
C PHE A 165 14.05 23.53 11.87
N THR A 166 14.63 24.06 10.78
CA THR A 166 14.08 23.92 9.43
C THR A 166 13.98 22.44 9.00
N LEU A 167 14.98 21.62 9.32
CA LEU A 167 14.95 20.17 9.00
C LEU A 167 13.88 19.43 9.82
N LEU A 168 13.70 19.82 11.10
CA LEU A 168 12.63 19.30 11.94
C LEU A 168 11.27 19.65 11.35
N PHE A 169 11.04 20.92 10.98
CA PHE A 169 9.80 21.41 10.42
C PHE A 169 9.44 20.70 9.10
N ILE A 170 10.40 20.59 8.17
CA ILE A 170 10.18 19.89 6.89
C ILE A 170 9.86 18.41 7.13
N SER A 171 10.59 17.74 8.03
CA SER A 171 10.32 16.32 8.33
C SER A 171 8.96 16.12 9.00
N ALA A 172 8.47 17.08 9.81
CA ALA A 172 7.13 17.02 10.39
C ALA A 172 6.02 17.17 9.33
N ILE A 173 6.21 18.08 8.35
CA ILE A 173 5.28 18.21 7.22
C ILE A 173 5.25 16.92 6.39
N ILE A 174 6.42 16.34 6.07
CA ILE A 174 6.50 15.08 5.31
C ILE A 174 5.78 13.96 6.06
N ALA A 175 5.97 13.84 7.38
CA ALA A 175 5.27 12.86 8.21
C ALA A 175 3.75 13.08 8.23
N GLY A 176 3.30 14.34 8.28
CA GLY A 176 1.89 14.70 8.19
C GLY A 176 1.27 14.32 6.84
N ILE A 177 1.96 14.61 5.72
CA ILE A 177 1.51 14.21 4.38
C ILE A 177 1.49 12.67 4.25
N ALA A 178 2.48 11.96 4.81
CA ALA A 178 2.48 10.49 4.84
C ALA A 178 1.25 9.95 5.60
N ALA A 179 0.85 10.58 6.71
CA ALA A 179 -0.31 10.16 7.51
C ALA A 179 -1.65 10.37 6.79
N ILE A 180 -1.75 11.38 5.92
CA ILE A 180 -2.92 11.59 5.06
C ILE A 180 -2.78 10.98 3.66
N THR A 181 -1.68 10.25 3.39
CA THR A 181 -1.54 9.35 2.24
C THR A 181 -2.08 7.97 2.58
N ARG A 182 -1.75 7.45 3.76
CA ARG A 182 -2.28 6.19 4.34
C ARG A 182 -2.43 6.35 5.85
N TYR A 183 -3.50 5.80 6.44
CA TYR A 183 -3.68 5.85 7.90
C TYR A 183 -2.53 5.21 8.68
N ALA A 184 -1.87 4.19 8.09
CA ALA A 184 -0.63 3.62 8.64
C ALA A 184 0.51 4.66 8.80
N GLY A 185 0.41 5.83 8.19
CA GLY A 185 1.36 6.94 8.37
C GLY A 185 1.39 7.54 9.78
N ILE A 186 0.44 7.18 10.66
CA ILE A 186 0.55 7.45 12.10
C ILE A 186 1.85 6.87 12.68
N THR A 187 2.37 5.77 12.11
CA THR A 187 3.64 5.16 12.49
C THR A 187 4.85 6.03 12.14
N VAL A 188 4.76 6.83 11.08
CA VAL A 188 5.80 7.82 10.70
C VAL A 188 5.82 8.95 11.74
N ILE A 189 4.63 9.42 12.16
CA ILE A 189 4.51 10.42 13.24
C ILE A 189 5.09 9.87 14.54
N ALA A 190 4.69 8.67 14.94
CA ALA A 190 5.19 8.01 16.15
C ALA A 190 6.71 7.81 16.12
N SER A 191 7.25 7.36 14.97
CA SER A 191 8.69 7.21 14.77
C SER A 191 9.43 8.55 14.86
N GLY A 192 8.90 9.60 14.27
CA GLY A 192 9.48 10.94 14.34
C GLY A 192 9.48 11.50 15.77
N CYS A 193 8.39 11.34 16.52
CA CYS A 193 8.33 11.70 17.94
C CYS A 193 9.36 10.90 18.76
N PHE A 194 9.44 9.57 18.54
CA PHE A 194 10.42 8.71 19.21
C PHE A 194 11.86 9.15 18.91
N ILE A 195 12.21 9.35 17.66
CA ILE A 195 13.54 9.78 17.22
C ILE A 195 13.88 11.14 17.82
N THR A 196 12.95 12.09 17.74
CA THR A 196 13.15 13.46 18.23
C THR A 196 13.36 13.49 19.73
N PHE A 197 12.66 12.62 20.48
CA PHE A 197 12.79 12.56 21.94
C PHE A 197 14.04 11.84 22.40
N PHE A 198 14.35 10.66 21.83
CA PHE A 198 15.39 9.79 22.35
C PHE A 198 16.76 9.96 21.67
N ALA A 199 16.80 10.40 20.40
CA ALA A 199 18.05 10.41 19.64
C ALA A 199 18.81 11.75 19.64
N ILE A 200 18.13 12.88 19.95
CA ILE A 200 18.77 14.20 19.95
C ILE A 200 19.73 14.34 21.13
N PRO A 201 20.98 14.82 20.92
CA PRO A 201 21.94 15.07 21.98
C PRO A 201 21.70 16.44 22.64
N GLN A 202 20.51 16.70 23.12
CA GLN A 202 20.09 17.98 23.73
C GLN A 202 19.58 17.77 25.16
N ASN A 203 19.39 18.87 25.90
CA ASN A 203 18.80 18.83 27.23
C ASN A 203 17.32 18.44 27.18
N TRP A 204 16.77 17.98 28.31
CA TRP A 204 15.40 17.48 28.43
C TRP A 204 14.32 18.47 27.93
N LYS A 205 14.49 19.77 28.22
CA LYS A 205 13.53 20.81 27.79
C LYS A 205 13.47 20.93 26.27
N VAL A 206 14.61 20.95 25.59
CA VAL A 206 14.69 21.04 24.14
C VAL A 206 14.12 19.77 23.48
N LYS A 207 14.38 18.60 24.04
CA LYS A 207 13.80 17.33 23.58
C LYS A 207 12.27 17.40 23.58
N TRP A 208 11.66 17.82 24.69
CA TRP A 208 10.20 17.97 24.78
C TRP A 208 9.66 18.99 23.79
N ILE A 209 10.28 20.18 23.70
CA ILE A 209 9.83 21.21 22.76
C ILE A 209 9.85 20.72 21.31
N HIS A 210 10.97 20.10 20.88
CA HIS A 210 11.09 19.60 19.51
C HIS A 210 10.11 18.47 19.23
N THR A 211 9.92 17.54 20.18
CA THR A 211 8.97 16.43 20.05
C THR A 211 7.52 16.93 19.97
N LEU A 212 7.14 17.87 20.84
CA LEU A 212 5.80 18.45 20.83
C LEU A 212 5.54 19.23 19.52
N LEU A 213 6.51 20.05 19.09
CA LEU A 213 6.38 20.77 17.81
C LEU A 213 6.25 19.82 16.63
N PHE A 214 7.10 18.79 16.57
CA PHE A 214 7.02 17.77 15.53
C PHE A 214 5.67 17.06 15.57
N GLY A 215 5.25 16.58 16.74
CA GLY A 215 3.98 15.88 16.93
C GLY A 215 2.77 16.73 16.57
N CYS A 216 2.70 17.98 17.06
CA CYS A 216 1.59 18.88 16.75
C CYS A 216 1.48 19.19 15.25
N ILE A 217 2.62 19.49 14.59
CA ILE A 217 2.63 19.81 13.16
C ILE A 217 2.22 18.58 12.35
N SER A 218 2.84 17.42 12.59
CA SER A 218 2.56 16.22 11.80
C SER A 218 1.16 15.66 12.06
N SER A 219 0.68 15.66 13.31
CA SER A 219 -0.65 15.15 13.65
C SER A 219 -1.79 16.06 13.16
N SER A 220 -1.56 17.36 12.99
CA SER A 220 -2.60 18.28 12.52
C SER A 220 -3.20 17.86 11.18
N PHE A 221 -2.38 17.35 10.24
CA PHE A 221 -2.84 16.85 8.96
C PHE A 221 -3.82 15.68 9.12
N LEU A 222 -3.44 14.69 9.94
CA LEU A 222 -4.27 13.52 10.20
C LEU A 222 -5.56 13.89 10.94
N ILE A 223 -5.47 14.74 11.98
CA ILE A 223 -6.62 15.19 12.76
C ILE A 223 -7.63 15.91 11.88
N ILE A 224 -7.19 16.83 11.01
CA ILE A 224 -8.08 17.54 10.08
C ILE A 224 -8.77 16.55 9.13
N ASN A 225 -8.04 15.56 8.58
CA ASN A 225 -8.62 14.55 7.70
C ASN A 225 -9.66 13.70 8.44
N LEU A 226 -9.34 13.21 9.64
CA LEU A 226 -10.26 12.38 10.44
C LEU A 226 -11.52 13.15 10.85
N LEU A 227 -11.38 14.42 11.27
CA LEU A 227 -12.52 15.27 11.60
C LEU A 227 -13.41 15.54 10.37
N SER A 228 -12.81 15.79 9.21
CA SER A 228 -13.55 15.95 7.95
C SER A 228 -14.34 14.68 7.61
N ASN A 229 -13.73 13.49 7.74
CA ASN A 229 -14.42 12.23 7.51
C ASN A 229 -15.59 12.03 8.48
N PHE A 230 -15.36 12.29 9.76
CA PHE A 230 -16.40 12.15 10.79
C PHE A 230 -17.60 13.05 10.52
N LEU A 231 -17.37 14.32 10.14
CA LEU A 231 -18.43 15.26 9.81
C LEU A 231 -19.23 14.84 8.55
N GLN A 232 -18.61 14.12 7.62
CA GLN A 232 -19.24 13.71 6.37
C GLN A 232 -19.95 12.35 6.47
N SER A 233 -19.42 11.40 7.25
CA SER A 233 -19.90 10.00 7.27
C SER A 233 -20.27 9.47 8.66
N GLY A 234 -19.93 10.19 9.74
CA GLY A 234 -20.05 9.69 11.11
C GLY A 234 -18.93 8.71 11.52
N TYR A 235 -17.98 8.41 10.63
CA TYR A 235 -16.84 7.53 10.88
C TYR A 235 -15.52 8.26 10.66
N LEU A 236 -14.49 7.90 11.46
CA LEU A 236 -13.15 8.50 11.31
C LEU A 236 -12.39 7.94 10.09
N THR A 237 -12.47 6.63 9.86
CA THR A 237 -11.70 5.90 8.81
C THR A 237 -12.57 4.96 7.97
N GLY A 238 -13.88 5.22 7.87
CA GLY A 238 -14.87 4.29 7.36
C GLY A 238 -15.26 3.22 8.40
N LYS A 239 -16.26 2.41 8.07
CA LYS A 239 -16.68 1.28 8.91
C LYS A 239 -15.63 0.17 8.80
N ARG A 240 -15.26 -0.42 9.93
CA ARG A 240 -14.31 -1.54 10.00
C ARG A 240 -14.98 -2.72 10.66
N LEU A 241 -14.79 -3.92 10.12
CA LEU A 241 -15.22 -5.18 10.73
C LEU A 241 -14.13 -5.71 11.67
N PRO A 242 -14.48 -6.50 12.69
CA PRO A 242 -13.50 -7.24 13.48
C PRO A 242 -12.68 -8.18 12.61
N ALA A 243 -11.42 -8.42 12.96
CA ALA A 243 -10.56 -9.35 12.25
C ALA A 243 -10.95 -10.80 12.54
N ASP A 244 -10.80 -11.67 11.54
CA ASP A 244 -10.97 -13.11 11.65
C ASP A 244 -9.64 -13.84 11.93
N THR A 245 -8.49 -13.14 11.76
CA THR A 245 -7.15 -13.69 11.95
C THR A 245 -6.61 -13.41 13.34
N SER A 246 -5.99 -14.43 13.96
CA SER A 246 -5.35 -14.28 15.27
C SER A 246 -3.97 -13.60 15.18
N LEU A 247 -3.47 -13.08 16.31
CA LEU A 247 -2.10 -12.52 16.37
C LEU A 247 -1.04 -13.55 15.97
N LEU A 248 -1.25 -14.83 16.24
CA LEU A 248 -0.32 -15.90 15.88
C LEU A 248 -0.28 -16.10 14.37
N ASP A 249 -1.45 -16.14 13.72
CA ASP A 249 -1.57 -16.24 12.25
C ASP A 249 -0.91 -15.04 11.58
N ASN A 250 -1.19 -13.83 12.06
CA ASN A 250 -0.57 -12.61 11.57
C ASN A 250 0.96 -12.59 11.73
N LEU A 251 1.48 -13.17 12.84
CA LEU A 251 2.92 -13.29 13.03
C LEU A 251 3.55 -14.33 12.09
N GLN A 252 2.84 -15.41 11.76
CA GLN A 252 3.27 -16.39 10.76
C GLN A 252 3.29 -15.77 9.36
N LEU A 253 2.23 -15.04 8.98
CA LEU A 253 2.16 -14.32 7.71
C LEU A 253 3.29 -13.31 7.58
N TYR A 254 3.54 -12.51 8.62
CA TYR A 254 4.67 -11.58 8.68
C TYR A 254 6.02 -12.31 8.43
N GLY A 255 6.25 -13.39 9.13
CA GLY A 255 7.48 -14.18 8.97
C GLY A 255 7.62 -14.77 7.57
N SER A 256 6.53 -15.27 6.99
CA SER A 256 6.51 -15.81 5.62
C SER A 256 6.87 -14.74 4.59
N VAL A 257 6.31 -13.54 4.68
CA VAL A 257 6.63 -12.44 3.75
C VAL A 257 8.11 -12.05 3.85
N ILE A 258 8.65 -11.91 5.06
CA ILE A 258 10.06 -11.53 5.21
C ILE A 258 11.02 -12.65 4.74
N THR A 259 10.68 -13.91 4.93
CA THR A 259 11.49 -15.02 4.40
C THR A 259 11.46 -15.07 2.87
N GLY A 260 10.35 -14.68 2.25
CA GLY A 260 10.25 -14.48 0.80
C GLY A 260 11.24 -13.43 0.27
N TRP A 261 11.44 -12.31 0.99
CA TRP A 261 12.40 -11.28 0.57
C TRP A 261 13.87 -11.72 0.58
N ILE A 262 14.17 -12.82 1.26
CA ILE A 262 15.53 -13.39 1.33
C ILE A 262 15.63 -14.74 0.61
N GLY A 263 14.65 -15.08 -0.25
CA GLY A 263 14.70 -16.24 -1.15
C GLY A 263 14.06 -17.51 -0.60
N ASN A 264 13.03 -17.40 0.25
CA ASN A 264 12.23 -18.55 0.69
C ASN A 264 10.74 -18.18 0.74
N ASP A 265 10.05 -18.32 -0.38
CA ASP A 265 8.66 -17.92 -0.55
C ASP A 265 7.64 -18.83 0.17
N ALA A 266 8.01 -20.06 0.53
CA ALA A 266 7.12 -21.01 1.20
C ALA A 266 7.80 -21.67 2.41
N PRO A 267 8.14 -20.90 3.48
CA PRO A 267 8.75 -21.49 4.67
C PRO A 267 7.74 -22.36 5.42
N PRO A 268 8.17 -23.44 6.10
CA PRO A 268 7.32 -24.13 7.06
C PRO A 268 6.77 -23.17 8.12
N LEU A 269 5.53 -23.36 8.57
CA LEU A 269 4.85 -22.44 9.51
C LEU A 269 5.67 -22.15 10.78
N TRP A 270 6.32 -23.17 11.37
CA TRP A 270 7.17 -22.99 12.54
C TRP A 270 8.37 -22.07 12.26
N LEU A 271 8.96 -22.17 11.04
CA LEU A 271 10.09 -21.33 10.65
C LEU A 271 9.63 -19.88 10.42
N ALA A 272 8.50 -19.67 9.76
CA ALA A 272 7.89 -18.36 9.58
C ALA A 272 7.65 -17.68 10.94
N LEU A 273 7.03 -18.39 11.89
CA LEU A 273 6.78 -17.88 13.24
C LEU A 273 8.07 -17.53 13.96
N LEU A 274 9.07 -18.42 13.91
CA LEU A 274 10.37 -18.18 14.54
C LEU A 274 11.07 -16.96 13.93
N MET A 275 11.10 -16.85 12.61
CA MET A 275 11.71 -15.72 11.92
C MET A 275 10.98 -14.41 12.22
N GLY A 276 9.66 -14.42 12.23
CA GLY A 276 8.86 -13.25 12.60
C GLY A 276 9.18 -12.74 14.00
N LEU A 277 9.19 -13.64 14.99
CA LEU A 277 9.55 -13.30 16.39
C LEU A 277 10.99 -12.79 16.51
N LEU A 278 11.94 -13.51 15.91
CA LEU A 278 13.36 -13.13 15.96
C LEU A 278 13.60 -11.74 15.37
N LEU A 279 12.98 -11.42 14.24
CA LEU A 279 13.17 -10.12 13.57
C LEU A 279 12.57 -8.97 14.37
N ILE A 280 11.39 -9.15 14.98
CA ILE A 280 10.80 -8.15 15.86
C ILE A 280 11.72 -7.90 17.07
N VAL A 281 12.09 -8.96 17.78
CA VAL A 281 12.94 -8.87 18.97
C VAL A 281 14.30 -8.26 18.60
N ALA A 282 14.92 -8.73 17.51
CA ALA A 282 16.20 -8.20 17.04
C ALA A 282 16.13 -6.71 16.66
N SER A 283 15.07 -6.28 15.97
CA SER A 283 14.89 -4.88 15.58
C SER A 283 14.72 -3.97 16.80
N VAL A 284 13.95 -4.39 17.80
CA VAL A 284 13.75 -3.64 19.06
C VAL A 284 15.03 -3.59 19.88
N ILE A 285 15.72 -4.72 20.06
CA ILE A 285 17.01 -4.76 20.77
C ILE A 285 18.03 -3.86 20.07
N PHE A 286 18.13 -3.95 18.74
CA PHE A 286 19.04 -3.13 17.95
C PHE A 286 18.70 -1.63 18.07
N LEU A 287 17.42 -1.28 18.09
CA LEU A 287 16.94 0.08 18.33
C LEU A 287 17.39 0.59 19.70
N LEU A 288 17.09 -0.16 20.77
CA LEU A 288 17.43 0.21 22.14
C LEU A 288 18.95 0.35 22.31
N PHE A 289 19.74 -0.59 21.79
CA PHE A 289 21.19 -0.53 21.85
C PHE A 289 21.75 0.76 21.22
N ASN A 290 21.21 1.17 20.05
CA ASN A 290 21.66 2.40 19.36
C ASN A 290 21.15 3.67 20.06
N VAL A 291 19.92 3.66 20.61
CA VAL A 291 19.35 4.78 21.38
C VAL A 291 20.19 5.07 22.63
N PHE A 292 20.60 4.05 23.37
CA PHE A 292 21.39 4.20 24.59
C PHE A 292 22.91 4.34 24.31
N SER A 293 23.34 4.22 23.06
CA SER A 293 24.74 4.46 22.69
C SER A 293 25.15 5.91 22.96
N LYS A 294 26.26 6.09 23.68
CA LYS A 294 26.85 7.42 23.94
C LYS A 294 27.39 8.08 22.67
N ASN A 295 27.83 7.28 21.72
CA ASN A 295 28.38 7.78 20.45
C ASN A 295 27.28 7.88 19.38
N LYS A 296 26.87 9.09 19.04
CA LYS A 296 25.90 9.38 17.98
C LYS A 296 26.57 9.53 16.61
N SER A 297 27.33 8.51 16.21
CA SER A 297 27.92 8.45 14.85
C SER A 297 26.85 8.41 13.76
N SER A 298 27.24 8.69 12.51
CA SER A 298 26.30 8.62 11.39
C SER A 298 25.63 7.24 11.24
N ILE A 299 26.37 6.17 11.51
CA ILE A 299 25.84 4.80 11.50
C ILE A 299 24.77 4.61 12.60
N THR A 300 25.01 5.15 13.80
CA THR A 300 24.07 5.11 14.92
C THR A 300 22.79 5.89 14.61
N ILE A 301 22.91 7.09 14.00
CA ILE A 301 21.79 7.93 13.61
C ILE A 301 20.89 7.21 12.59
N VAL A 302 21.48 6.66 11.52
CA VAL A 302 20.72 5.91 10.52
C VAL A 302 20.09 4.66 11.11
N SER A 303 20.81 3.94 12.00
CA SER A 303 20.29 2.76 12.71
C SER A 303 19.04 3.09 13.53
N ILE A 304 19.06 4.19 14.29
CA ILE A 304 17.90 4.62 15.09
C ILE A 304 16.73 4.96 14.17
N THR A 305 16.97 5.72 13.09
CA THR A 305 15.92 6.15 12.17
C THR A 305 15.25 4.94 11.49
N ALA A 306 16.04 4.02 10.94
CA ALA A 306 15.51 2.84 10.26
C ALA A 306 14.84 1.85 11.23
N ALA A 307 15.48 1.56 12.37
CA ALA A 307 14.94 0.59 13.33
C ALA A 307 13.68 1.10 14.05
N SER A 308 13.58 2.41 14.35
CA SER A 308 12.37 2.96 14.98
C SER A 308 11.17 2.84 14.05
N PHE A 309 11.32 3.21 12.76
CA PHE A 309 10.23 3.09 11.80
C PHE A 309 9.85 1.61 11.58
N LEU A 310 10.82 0.73 11.33
CA LEU A 310 10.56 -0.69 11.11
C LEU A 310 9.83 -1.32 12.31
N SER A 311 10.32 -1.11 13.54
CA SER A 311 9.71 -1.70 14.73
C SER A 311 8.30 -1.17 14.99
N ILE A 312 8.10 0.15 14.89
CA ILE A 312 6.79 0.78 15.15
C ILE A 312 5.78 0.37 14.07
N TYR A 313 6.20 0.34 12.79
CA TYR A 313 5.32 -0.03 11.69
C TYR A 313 4.90 -1.50 11.77
N VAL A 314 5.84 -2.43 11.97
CA VAL A 314 5.54 -3.86 12.07
C VAL A 314 4.61 -4.14 13.24
N LEU A 315 4.89 -3.57 14.42
CA LEU A 315 4.00 -3.71 15.58
C LEU A 315 2.60 -3.14 15.31
N PHE A 316 2.52 -1.99 14.64
CA PHE A 316 1.23 -1.41 14.25
C PHE A 316 0.47 -2.32 13.29
N ILE A 317 1.11 -2.87 12.25
CA ILE A 317 0.45 -3.77 11.29
C ILE A 317 -0.04 -5.03 12.00
N LEU A 318 0.78 -5.67 12.82
CA LEU A 318 0.37 -6.87 13.57
C LEU A 318 -0.84 -6.61 14.48
N VAL A 319 -0.84 -5.49 15.21
CA VAL A 319 -1.96 -5.14 16.09
C VAL A 319 -3.20 -4.78 15.26
N SER A 320 -3.06 -3.97 14.23
CA SER A 320 -4.21 -3.52 13.43
C SER A 320 -4.83 -4.66 12.62
N SER A 321 -4.04 -5.58 12.04
CA SER A 321 -4.56 -6.78 11.35
C SER A 321 -5.23 -7.78 12.31
N THR A 322 -4.91 -7.74 13.60
CA THR A 322 -5.57 -8.58 14.62
C THR A 322 -6.88 -7.97 15.13
N LEU A 323 -7.03 -6.64 15.02
CA LEU A 323 -8.21 -5.93 15.52
C LEU A 323 -9.25 -5.62 14.44
N SER A 324 -8.83 -5.47 13.20
CA SER A 324 -9.70 -5.04 12.09
C SER A 324 -9.50 -5.93 10.89
N ASN A 325 -10.62 -6.32 10.25
CA ASN A 325 -10.58 -7.06 9.00
C ASN A 325 -10.18 -6.11 7.85
N TYR A 326 -9.11 -6.46 7.16
CA TYR A 326 -8.65 -5.95 5.88
C TYR A 326 -7.71 -7.01 5.29
N ASP A 327 -7.00 -6.72 4.20
CA ASP A 327 -6.12 -7.70 3.55
C ASP A 327 -5.21 -8.42 4.56
N ASP A 328 -5.04 -9.72 4.39
CA ASP A 328 -4.04 -10.50 5.12
C ASP A 328 -2.65 -9.87 4.98
N ILE A 329 -1.79 -10.08 5.99
CA ILE A 329 -0.42 -9.57 5.94
C ILE A 329 0.30 -10.18 4.74
N ASN A 330 0.65 -9.33 3.78
CA ASN A 330 1.22 -9.67 2.48
C ASN A 330 2.35 -8.70 2.09
N ASN A 331 2.90 -8.88 0.91
CA ASN A 331 3.94 -8.02 0.34
C ASN A 331 3.51 -6.54 0.28
N ARG A 332 2.27 -6.27 -0.11
CA ARG A 332 1.71 -4.91 -0.21
C ARG A 332 1.77 -4.19 1.14
N LEU A 333 1.25 -4.84 2.20
CA LEU A 333 1.20 -4.24 3.55
C LEU A 333 2.58 -4.04 4.16
N LEU A 334 3.56 -4.91 3.87
CA LEU A 334 4.91 -4.83 4.43
C LEU A 334 5.90 -4.07 3.53
N SER A 335 5.56 -3.75 2.29
CA SER A 335 6.42 -2.99 1.37
C SER A 335 7.01 -1.68 1.97
N PRO A 336 6.30 -0.93 2.86
CA PRO A 336 6.85 0.29 3.44
C PRO A 336 8.11 0.09 4.28
N VAL A 337 8.35 -1.10 4.85
CA VAL A 337 9.54 -1.34 5.67
C VAL A 337 10.73 -1.92 4.92
N VAL A 338 10.60 -2.25 3.63
CA VAL A 338 11.67 -2.86 2.81
C VAL A 338 12.95 -2.02 2.83
N ILE A 339 12.84 -0.71 2.62
CA ILE A 339 14.01 0.19 2.60
C ILE A 339 14.70 0.22 3.96
N ALA A 340 13.94 0.30 5.06
CA ALA A 340 14.49 0.27 6.42
C ALA A 340 15.15 -1.08 6.72
N PHE A 341 14.53 -2.19 6.32
CA PHE A 341 15.04 -3.55 6.48
C PHE A 341 16.41 -3.74 5.80
N PHE A 342 16.54 -3.45 4.50
CA PHE A 342 17.81 -3.59 3.79
C PHE A 342 18.86 -2.58 4.24
N THR A 343 18.45 -1.38 4.70
CA THR A 343 19.36 -0.42 5.33
C THR A 343 19.97 -0.99 6.61
N LEU A 344 19.17 -1.62 7.48
CA LEU A 344 19.65 -2.25 8.71
C LEU A 344 20.55 -3.45 8.43
N LEU A 345 20.18 -4.31 7.48
CA LEU A 345 21.02 -5.44 7.05
C LEU A 345 22.39 -4.95 6.54
N SER A 346 22.42 -3.86 5.75
CA SER A 346 23.66 -3.24 5.27
C SER A 346 24.55 -2.76 6.41
N ILE A 347 23.96 -2.16 7.44
CA ILE A 347 24.68 -1.69 8.63
C ILE A 347 25.24 -2.85 9.43
N ILE A 348 24.46 -3.91 9.62
CA ILE A 348 24.89 -5.12 10.31
C ILE A 348 26.05 -5.77 9.56
N ALA A 349 25.93 -5.93 8.24
CA ALA A 349 27.00 -6.46 7.39
C ALA A 349 28.28 -5.62 7.51
N ALA A 350 28.18 -4.28 7.46
CA ALA A 350 29.34 -3.41 7.62
C ALA A 350 30.01 -3.54 9.01
N LYS A 351 29.22 -3.65 10.11
CA LYS A 351 29.76 -3.87 11.47
C LYS A 351 30.45 -5.23 11.60
N VAL A 352 29.87 -6.27 10.97
CA VAL A 352 30.52 -7.59 10.91
C VAL A 352 31.87 -7.50 10.19
N LEU A 353 31.97 -6.71 9.11
CA LEU A 353 33.20 -6.47 8.36
C LEU A 353 34.28 -5.68 9.14
N GLU A 354 33.90 -4.89 10.12
CA GLU A 354 34.87 -4.17 10.98
C GLU A 354 35.58 -5.11 11.98
N ASN A 355 34.99 -6.25 12.30
CA ASN A 355 35.52 -7.20 13.28
C ASN A 355 36.50 -8.19 12.61
N LYS A 356 37.80 -8.04 12.85
CA LYS A 356 38.88 -8.82 12.19
C LYS A 356 39.11 -10.25 12.72
N SER A 357 38.17 -10.86 13.41
CA SER A 357 38.29 -12.24 13.94
C SER A 357 38.28 -13.31 12.85
N ALA A 358 38.74 -14.55 13.14
CA ALA A 358 38.75 -15.66 12.18
C ALA A 358 37.32 -16.06 11.74
N GLN A 359 36.32 -16.00 12.64
CA GLN A 359 34.89 -16.15 12.33
C GLN A 359 34.35 -15.11 11.37
N PHE A 360 35.00 -13.97 11.26
CA PHE A 360 34.69 -12.87 10.39
C PHE A 360 34.65 -13.27 8.90
N ARG A 361 35.65 -14.01 8.41
CA ARG A 361 35.70 -14.43 6.99
C ARG A 361 34.53 -15.35 6.63
N LEU A 362 34.12 -16.21 7.57
CA LEU A 362 32.97 -17.10 7.40
C LEU A 362 31.67 -16.29 7.33
N ASN A 363 31.49 -15.33 8.24
CA ASN A 363 30.29 -14.50 8.28
C ASN A 363 30.14 -13.61 7.02
N ILE A 364 31.28 -13.12 6.47
CA ILE A 364 31.30 -12.38 5.20
C ILE A 364 30.88 -13.30 4.05
N ALA A 365 31.52 -14.45 3.94
CA ALA A 365 31.20 -15.40 2.88
C ALA A 365 29.71 -15.79 2.96
N LEU A 366 29.19 -16.02 4.15
CA LEU A 366 27.78 -16.32 4.39
C LEU A 366 26.87 -15.16 3.96
N PHE A 367 27.21 -13.92 4.32
CA PHE A 367 26.46 -12.74 3.89
C PHE A 367 26.40 -12.61 2.36
N PHE A 368 27.53 -12.77 1.67
CA PHE A 368 27.57 -12.70 0.20
C PHE A 368 26.80 -13.85 -0.44
N ILE A 369 26.93 -15.07 0.08
CA ILE A 369 26.20 -16.25 -0.43
C ILE A 369 24.70 -16.03 -0.26
N LEU A 370 24.22 -15.66 0.93
CA LEU A 370 22.80 -15.41 1.18
C LEU A 370 22.26 -14.25 0.33
N SER A 371 23.06 -13.17 0.17
CA SER A 371 22.66 -12.05 -0.70
C SER A 371 22.58 -12.47 -2.17
N LEU A 372 23.49 -13.34 -2.63
CA LEU A 372 23.47 -13.87 -4.01
C LEU A 372 22.26 -14.80 -4.21
N LEU A 373 21.98 -15.68 -3.25
CA LEU A 373 20.80 -16.55 -3.30
C LEU A 373 19.51 -15.73 -3.34
N ALA A 374 19.35 -14.75 -2.45
CA ALA A 374 18.20 -13.86 -2.47
C ALA A 374 18.07 -13.09 -3.80
N LEU A 375 19.20 -12.60 -4.35
CA LEU A 375 19.18 -11.88 -5.62
C LEU A 375 18.80 -12.79 -6.80
N THR A 376 19.30 -14.04 -6.83
CA THR A 376 18.94 -15.01 -7.89
C THR A 376 17.48 -15.40 -7.82
N GLU A 377 16.93 -15.58 -6.62
CA GLU A 377 15.51 -15.88 -6.41
C GLU A 377 14.63 -14.70 -6.85
N ASN A 378 14.92 -13.48 -6.37
CA ASN A 378 14.21 -12.29 -6.78
C ASN A 378 14.21 -12.13 -8.31
N LEU A 379 15.37 -12.26 -8.97
CA LEU A 379 15.48 -12.15 -10.43
C LEU A 379 14.69 -13.24 -11.17
N THR A 380 14.59 -14.43 -10.60
CA THR A 380 13.78 -15.53 -11.17
C THR A 380 12.29 -15.22 -11.03
N SER A 381 11.85 -14.77 -9.86
CA SER A 381 10.49 -14.30 -9.60
C SER A 381 10.12 -13.12 -10.51
N ASP A 382 11.00 -12.11 -10.62
CA ASP A 382 10.80 -10.94 -11.48
C ASP A 382 10.66 -11.32 -12.95
N LYS A 383 11.48 -12.28 -13.42
CA LYS A 383 11.37 -12.81 -14.79
C LYS A 383 10.04 -13.50 -15.02
N THR A 384 9.58 -14.29 -14.06
CA THR A 384 8.27 -14.97 -14.14
C THR A 384 7.13 -13.96 -14.15
N SER A 385 7.18 -12.98 -13.26
CA SER A 385 6.20 -11.87 -13.20
C SER A 385 6.18 -11.08 -14.50
N LEU A 386 7.36 -10.78 -15.07
CA LEU A 386 7.47 -10.07 -16.35
C LEU A 386 6.85 -10.88 -17.49
N GLN A 387 7.08 -12.21 -17.54
CA GLN A 387 6.48 -13.08 -18.54
C GLN A 387 4.97 -13.15 -18.38
N ASN A 388 4.46 -13.38 -17.18
CA ASN A 388 3.02 -13.42 -16.90
C ASN A 388 2.34 -12.10 -17.29
N ASN A 389 2.96 -10.97 -16.94
CA ASN A 389 2.41 -9.65 -17.28
C ASN A 389 2.44 -9.39 -18.80
N GLN A 390 3.42 -9.95 -19.54
CA GLN A 390 3.47 -9.85 -21.00
C GLN A 390 2.42 -10.71 -21.69
N ASP A 391 2.06 -11.86 -21.09
CA ASP A 391 1.13 -12.82 -21.66
C ASP A 391 -0.33 -12.50 -21.34
N ALA A 392 -0.62 -11.93 -20.16
CA ALA A 392 -2.00 -11.74 -19.66
C ALA A 392 -2.32 -10.30 -19.20
N GLY A 393 -1.38 -9.38 -19.28
CA GLY A 393 -1.49 -8.06 -18.66
C GLY A 393 -1.15 -8.06 -17.18
N ILE A 394 -0.99 -6.87 -16.62
CA ILE A 394 -0.70 -6.70 -15.18
C ILE A 394 -2.01 -6.80 -14.38
N GLY A 395 -1.91 -7.26 -13.13
CA GLY A 395 -3.05 -7.61 -12.27
C GLY A 395 -4.18 -6.58 -12.15
N GLY A 396 -5.35 -7.07 -11.81
CA GLY A 396 -6.59 -6.34 -11.66
C GLY A 396 -7.26 -6.03 -13.00
N TYR A 397 -7.88 -4.86 -13.12
CA TYR A 397 -8.61 -4.45 -14.33
C TYR A 397 -7.72 -4.16 -15.56
N ALA A 398 -6.39 -4.28 -15.42
CA ALA A 398 -5.46 -4.17 -16.54
C ALA A 398 -5.19 -5.52 -17.24
N GLU A 399 -5.71 -6.63 -16.72
CA GLU A 399 -5.63 -7.95 -17.35
C GLU A 399 -6.42 -8.02 -18.66
N ASP A 400 -5.91 -8.77 -19.62
CA ASP A 400 -6.52 -8.93 -20.94
C ASP A 400 -7.92 -9.56 -20.89
N TYR A 401 -8.19 -10.42 -19.92
CA TYR A 401 -9.50 -11.00 -19.64
C TYR A 401 -10.64 -9.96 -19.65
N TRP A 402 -10.39 -8.79 -19.05
CA TRP A 402 -11.40 -7.74 -19.00
C TRP A 402 -11.66 -7.04 -20.34
N LYS A 403 -10.70 -7.08 -21.27
CA LYS A 403 -10.84 -6.45 -22.59
C LYS A 403 -11.81 -7.20 -23.47
N ASP A 404 -11.90 -8.52 -23.27
CA ASP A 404 -12.74 -9.44 -24.05
C ASP A 404 -14.10 -9.69 -23.37
N SER A 405 -14.44 -8.95 -22.31
CA SER A 405 -15.69 -9.08 -21.56
C SER A 405 -16.91 -8.72 -22.42
N GLU A 406 -17.77 -9.71 -22.70
CA GLU A 406 -19.01 -9.55 -23.46
C GLU A 406 -20.02 -8.67 -22.74
N ILE A 407 -20.19 -8.88 -21.43
CA ILE A 407 -21.14 -8.11 -20.60
C ILE A 407 -20.71 -6.64 -20.49
N LEU A 408 -19.41 -6.35 -20.31
CA LEU A 408 -18.90 -4.98 -20.26
C LEU A 408 -19.02 -4.30 -21.63
N TYR A 409 -18.76 -5.02 -22.73
CA TYR A 409 -18.99 -4.52 -24.08
C TYR A 409 -20.46 -4.17 -24.31
N PHE A 410 -21.39 -5.07 -23.91
CA PHE A 410 -22.83 -4.81 -23.98
C PHE A 410 -23.20 -3.57 -23.16
N LEU A 411 -22.75 -3.48 -21.92
CA LEU A 411 -23.04 -2.32 -21.05
C LEU A 411 -22.51 -1.01 -21.64
N LYS A 412 -21.36 -1.04 -22.29
CA LYS A 412 -20.73 0.14 -22.90
C LYS A 412 -21.48 0.63 -24.14
N THR A 413 -21.94 -0.31 -24.98
CA THR A 413 -22.53 -0.01 -26.29
C THR A 413 -24.04 0.14 -26.28
N SER A 414 -24.73 -0.47 -25.31
CA SER A 414 -26.17 -0.40 -25.16
C SER A 414 -26.61 0.81 -24.32
N ALA A 415 -27.83 1.27 -24.57
CA ALA A 415 -28.48 2.28 -23.74
C ALA A 415 -29.05 1.70 -22.43
N PHE A 416 -28.86 0.41 -22.13
CA PHE A 416 -29.46 -0.29 -21.00
C PHE A 416 -29.23 0.43 -19.67
N ALA A 417 -28.00 0.76 -19.34
CA ALA A 417 -27.67 1.41 -18.08
C ALA A 417 -28.00 2.91 -18.03
N ASP A 418 -28.09 3.59 -19.18
CA ASP A 418 -28.37 5.03 -19.25
C ASP A 418 -29.87 5.35 -19.22
N THR A 419 -30.69 4.47 -19.77
CA THR A 419 -32.15 4.67 -19.91
C THR A 419 -32.94 4.02 -18.80
N SER A 420 -32.33 3.14 -18.01
CA SER A 420 -32.98 2.47 -16.90
C SER A 420 -33.32 3.45 -15.79
N LYS A 421 -34.62 3.58 -15.48
CA LYS A 421 -35.10 4.23 -14.24
C LYS A 421 -35.03 3.29 -13.03
N ILE A 422 -34.71 2.03 -13.26
CA ILE A 422 -34.60 0.96 -12.28
C ILE A 422 -33.18 0.99 -11.70
N PRO A 423 -33.00 0.97 -10.37
CA PRO A 423 -31.68 0.94 -9.76
C PRO A 423 -30.87 -0.27 -10.21
N ILE A 424 -29.60 -0.05 -10.52
CA ILE A 424 -28.65 -1.09 -10.93
C ILE A 424 -27.67 -1.37 -9.80
N TYR A 425 -27.47 -2.63 -9.45
CA TYR A 425 -26.49 -3.12 -8.49
C TYR A 425 -25.49 -4.05 -9.19
N SER A 426 -24.30 -4.20 -8.60
CA SER A 426 -23.30 -5.16 -9.08
C SER A 426 -22.42 -5.67 -7.95
N ASN A 427 -21.89 -6.89 -8.12
CA ASN A 427 -20.84 -7.45 -7.29
C ASN A 427 -19.45 -6.81 -7.59
N ASP A 428 -19.31 -6.09 -8.72
CA ASP A 428 -18.12 -5.30 -9.07
C ASP A 428 -18.52 -4.00 -9.80
N ASN A 429 -19.00 -3.03 -9.04
CA ASN A 429 -19.39 -1.73 -9.57
C ASN A 429 -18.18 -0.89 -10.04
N ALA A 430 -16.98 -1.16 -9.52
CA ALA A 430 -15.76 -0.49 -9.92
C ALA A 430 -15.34 -0.89 -11.34
N ALA A 431 -15.44 -2.18 -11.69
CA ALA A 431 -15.21 -2.66 -13.05
C ALA A 431 -16.20 -2.00 -14.04
N ILE A 432 -17.50 -1.97 -13.69
CA ILE A 432 -18.50 -1.33 -14.55
C ILE A 432 -18.12 0.13 -14.81
N TYR A 433 -17.82 0.90 -13.77
CA TYR A 433 -17.42 2.30 -13.94
C TYR A 433 -16.15 2.43 -14.77
N TYR A 434 -15.12 1.63 -14.49
CA TYR A 434 -13.84 1.72 -15.17
C TYR A 434 -13.93 1.50 -16.68
N PHE A 435 -14.63 0.45 -17.11
CA PHE A 435 -14.70 0.06 -18.52
C PHE A 435 -15.78 0.79 -19.31
N THR A 436 -16.84 1.21 -18.65
CA THR A 436 -18.04 1.74 -19.34
C THR A 436 -18.34 3.21 -19.03
N GLY A 437 -17.78 3.75 -17.94
CA GLY A 437 -18.14 5.07 -17.41
C GLY A 437 -19.52 5.12 -16.75
N LYS A 438 -20.24 3.98 -16.65
CA LYS A 438 -21.59 3.91 -16.11
C LYS A 438 -21.56 3.58 -14.61
N HIS A 439 -22.66 3.89 -13.91
CA HIS A 439 -22.74 3.75 -12.47
C HIS A 439 -23.64 2.59 -12.09
N ALA A 440 -23.15 1.73 -11.18
CA ALA A 440 -23.92 0.73 -10.47
C ALA A 440 -23.67 0.90 -8.96
N LYS A 441 -24.66 0.54 -8.14
CA LYS A 441 -24.47 0.44 -6.69
C LYS A 441 -23.78 -0.87 -6.37
N THR A 442 -22.99 -0.90 -5.30
CA THR A 442 -22.43 -2.14 -4.76
C THR A 442 -23.57 -3.00 -4.19
N LEU A 443 -23.50 -4.31 -4.37
CA LEU A 443 -24.35 -5.23 -3.63
C LEU A 443 -24.09 -5.07 -2.12
N PRO A 444 -25.11 -5.26 -1.26
CA PRO A 444 -24.90 -5.14 0.19
C PRO A 444 -23.98 -6.23 0.72
N GLU A 445 -23.29 -5.92 1.80
CA GLU A 445 -22.58 -6.90 2.60
C GLU A 445 -23.56 -7.64 3.53
N LEU A 446 -23.35 -8.93 3.73
CA LEU A 446 -24.20 -9.75 4.62
C LEU A 446 -24.22 -9.22 6.07
N THR A 447 -23.12 -8.60 6.50
CA THR A 447 -22.95 -8.05 7.85
C THR A 447 -23.59 -6.67 8.05
N HIS A 448 -24.11 -6.04 6.97
CA HIS A 448 -24.74 -4.73 7.02
C HIS A 448 -26.28 -4.85 6.99
N GLU A 449 -26.88 -5.26 8.10
CA GLU A 449 -28.34 -5.48 8.22
C GLU A 449 -29.18 -4.36 7.59
N ARG A 450 -28.88 -3.10 7.91
CA ARG A 450 -29.63 -1.95 7.37
C ARG A 450 -29.54 -1.80 5.84
N GLU A 451 -28.37 -2.06 5.26
CA GLU A 451 -28.19 -1.99 3.81
C GLU A 451 -28.87 -3.19 3.13
N LEU A 452 -28.78 -4.34 3.78
CA LEU A 452 -29.45 -5.56 3.35
C LEU A 452 -30.97 -5.38 3.38
N ASP A 453 -31.55 -4.83 4.46
CA ASP A 453 -32.98 -4.54 4.57
C ASP A 453 -33.46 -3.61 3.45
N VAL A 454 -32.75 -2.49 3.23
CA VAL A 454 -33.07 -1.55 2.14
C VAL A 454 -32.99 -2.23 0.76
N PHE A 455 -32.02 -3.13 0.58
CA PHE A 455 -31.88 -3.88 -0.66
C PHE A 455 -33.02 -4.89 -0.84
N VAL A 456 -33.38 -5.65 0.19
CA VAL A 456 -34.48 -6.64 0.18
C VAL A 456 -35.83 -5.96 -0.07
N GLU A 457 -36.11 -4.82 0.58
CA GLU A 457 -37.36 -4.07 0.43
C GLU A 457 -37.44 -3.28 -0.88
N SER A 458 -36.29 -3.07 -1.56
CA SER A 458 -36.28 -2.29 -2.80
C SER A 458 -37.20 -2.92 -3.87
N PRO A 459 -37.94 -2.10 -4.64
CA PRO A 459 -38.82 -2.61 -5.70
C PRO A 459 -37.98 -3.32 -6.78
N THR A 460 -38.47 -3.41 -7.99
CA THR A 460 -37.67 -3.99 -9.09
C THR A 460 -36.30 -3.32 -9.22
N ILE A 461 -35.25 -4.15 -9.25
CA ILE A 461 -33.85 -3.73 -9.45
C ILE A 461 -33.22 -4.59 -10.54
N TYR A 462 -32.16 -4.06 -11.19
CA TYR A 462 -31.27 -4.87 -11.99
C TYR A 462 -30.01 -5.22 -11.18
N VAL A 463 -29.54 -6.46 -11.31
CA VAL A 463 -28.27 -6.89 -10.74
C VAL A 463 -27.38 -7.38 -11.87
N ILE A 464 -26.25 -6.71 -12.05
CA ILE A 464 -25.20 -7.09 -12.97
C ILE A 464 -24.21 -7.94 -12.19
N TRP A 465 -24.19 -9.23 -12.48
CA TRP A 465 -23.31 -10.21 -11.87
C TRP A 465 -22.14 -10.51 -12.82
N LEU A 466 -20.91 -10.17 -12.41
CA LEU A 466 -19.68 -10.48 -13.13
C LEU A 466 -19.04 -11.74 -12.51
N ASN A 467 -18.70 -12.74 -13.32
CA ASN A 467 -18.13 -14.01 -12.83
C ASN A 467 -16.73 -13.87 -12.22
N SER A 468 -16.00 -12.82 -12.58
CA SER A 468 -14.64 -12.51 -12.11
C SER A 468 -14.59 -11.63 -10.85
N GLY A 469 -15.70 -11.05 -10.45
CA GLY A 469 -15.77 -10.07 -9.36
C GLY A 469 -16.15 -10.69 -8.02
N ALA A 470 -15.47 -11.72 -7.54
CA ALA A 470 -15.77 -12.31 -6.24
C ALA A 470 -15.20 -11.44 -5.11
N ASN A 471 -16.05 -10.62 -4.47
CA ASN A 471 -15.76 -10.02 -3.18
C ASN A 471 -16.49 -10.86 -2.11
N PRO A 472 -15.78 -11.57 -1.22
CA PRO A 472 -16.37 -12.48 -0.24
C PRO A 472 -17.22 -11.77 0.82
N ASP A 473 -17.09 -10.45 0.97
CA ASP A 473 -17.88 -9.67 1.91
C ASP A 473 -19.30 -9.38 1.40
N LEU A 474 -19.53 -9.48 0.09
CA LEU A 474 -20.82 -9.21 -0.54
C LEU A 474 -21.70 -10.46 -0.59
N ILE A 475 -23.02 -10.25 -0.70
CA ILE A 475 -23.96 -11.37 -0.94
C ILE A 475 -23.57 -12.14 -2.20
N GLU A 476 -23.54 -13.47 -2.10
CA GLU A 476 -23.27 -14.36 -3.23
C GLU A 476 -24.49 -14.50 -4.16
N ASP A 477 -24.26 -14.97 -5.41
CA ASP A 477 -25.32 -15.22 -6.38
C ASP A 477 -26.40 -16.20 -5.87
N LYS A 478 -25.99 -17.20 -5.08
CA LYS A 478 -26.93 -18.16 -4.45
C LYS A 478 -27.79 -17.48 -3.41
N GLU A 479 -27.21 -16.63 -2.56
CA GLU A 479 -27.90 -15.90 -1.50
C GLU A 479 -28.85 -14.85 -2.10
N LEU A 480 -28.40 -14.13 -3.14
CA LEU A 480 -29.22 -13.18 -3.88
C LEU A 480 -30.56 -13.80 -4.30
N LYS A 481 -30.53 -15.04 -4.79
CA LYS A 481 -31.73 -15.78 -5.24
C LYS A 481 -32.62 -16.29 -4.09
N THR A 482 -32.12 -16.29 -2.84
CA THR A 482 -32.92 -16.61 -1.66
C THR A 482 -33.64 -15.39 -1.10
N ILE A 483 -33.10 -14.20 -1.28
CA ILE A 483 -33.66 -12.96 -0.72
C ILE A 483 -34.49 -12.15 -1.72
N LYS A 484 -34.30 -12.39 -3.03
CA LYS A 484 -35.08 -11.77 -4.11
C LYS A 484 -35.47 -12.79 -5.19
N ASN A 485 -36.60 -12.54 -5.85
CA ASN A 485 -37.00 -13.31 -7.04
C ASN A 485 -36.27 -12.74 -8.25
N CYS A 486 -35.13 -13.34 -8.61
CA CYS A 486 -34.24 -12.88 -9.69
C CYS A 486 -34.42 -13.75 -10.95
N LYS A 487 -34.69 -13.10 -12.09
CA LYS A 487 -34.82 -13.73 -13.41
C LYS A 487 -33.70 -13.20 -14.33
N PRO A 488 -32.99 -14.06 -15.06
CA PRO A 488 -32.01 -13.61 -16.03
C PRO A 488 -32.70 -12.89 -17.18
N VAL A 489 -32.26 -11.67 -17.49
CA VAL A 489 -32.70 -10.88 -18.63
C VAL A 489 -31.71 -11.02 -19.80
N PHE A 490 -30.40 -11.00 -19.46
CA PHE A 490 -29.33 -11.22 -20.41
C PHE A 490 -28.30 -12.16 -19.79
N THR A 491 -27.79 -13.09 -20.58
CA THR A 491 -26.74 -14.04 -20.16
C THR A 491 -25.57 -13.94 -21.12
N PHE A 492 -24.36 -13.79 -20.59
CA PHE A 492 -23.10 -13.69 -21.30
C PHE A 492 -22.15 -14.78 -20.81
N ALA A 493 -21.05 -15.03 -21.54
CA ALA A 493 -20.06 -16.01 -21.13
C ALA A 493 -19.40 -15.65 -19.77
N ASP A 494 -19.28 -14.37 -19.47
CA ASP A 494 -18.57 -13.79 -18.33
C ASP A 494 -19.47 -13.14 -17.28
N GLY A 495 -20.82 -13.23 -17.44
CA GLY A 495 -21.73 -12.70 -16.43
C GLY A 495 -23.22 -12.75 -16.82
N ILE A 496 -24.06 -12.31 -15.90
CA ILE A 496 -25.51 -12.32 -16.05
C ILE A 496 -26.10 -11.00 -15.58
N ILE A 497 -27.09 -10.49 -16.31
CA ILE A 497 -27.93 -9.38 -15.83
C ILE A 497 -29.27 -9.96 -15.38
N TYR A 498 -29.58 -9.82 -14.11
CA TYR A 498 -30.83 -10.22 -13.51
C TYR A 498 -31.78 -9.03 -13.36
N GLU A 499 -33.07 -9.29 -13.57
CA GLU A 499 -34.16 -8.46 -13.02
C GLU A 499 -34.66 -9.12 -11.74
N CYS A 500 -34.52 -8.39 -10.62
CA CYS A 500 -34.84 -8.91 -9.29
C CYS A 500 -36.01 -8.12 -8.67
N THR A 501 -37.01 -8.84 -8.18
CA THR A 501 -38.18 -8.28 -7.47
C THR A 501 -38.25 -8.82 -6.04
N PRO A 502 -38.93 -8.13 -5.10
CA PRO A 502 -39.16 -8.66 -3.77
C PRO A 502 -39.86 -10.04 -3.82
N ILE A 503 -39.49 -10.92 -2.91
CA ILE A 503 -40.22 -12.15 -2.71
C ILE A 503 -41.57 -11.77 -2.08
N GLN A 504 -42.69 -12.00 -2.77
CA GLN A 504 -44.00 -11.75 -2.21
C GLN A 504 -44.22 -12.73 -1.04
N PRO A 505 -44.67 -12.25 0.14
CA PRO A 505 -45.10 -13.16 1.19
C PRO A 505 -46.20 -14.07 0.62
N PRO A 506 -46.29 -15.35 1.05
CA PRO A 506 -47.35 -16.26 0.59
C PRO A 506 -48.68 -15.57 0.85
N ILE A 507 -49.50 -15.46 -0.20
CA ILE A 507 -50.89 -14.98 -0.07
C ILE A 507 -51.55 -15.96 0.87
N LEU A 508 -51.81 -15.56 2.11
CA LEU A 508 -52.68 -16.28 3.02
C LEU A 508 -54.08 -16.25 2.36
N GLU A 509 -54.44 -17.30 1.63
CA GLU A 509 -55.82 -17.51 1.21
C GLU A 509 -56.67 -17.45 2.48
N ASN A 510 -57.45 -16.39 2.60
CA ASN A 510 -58.47 -16.28 3.64
C ASN A 510 -59.41 -17.50 3.55
N GLN A 511 -59.18 -18.47 4.41
CA GLN A 511 -60.18 -19.53 4.69
C GLN A 511 -61.32 -18.91 5.50
N ASP A 512 -62.04 -17.94 4.92
CA ASP A 512 -63.31 -17.44 5.46
C ASP A 512 -64.36 -17.50 4.40
N THR A 513 -64.70 -18.72 3.94
CA THR A 513 -65.99 -19.02 3.32
C THR A 513 -66.39 -20.45 3.66
N LEU A 514 -66.79 -20.69 4.93
CA LEU A 514 -67.67 -21.73 5.31
C LEU A 514 -68.44 -21.31 6.59
N LYS A 515 -69.52 -20.56 6.38
CA LYS A 515 -70.73 -20.62 7.22
C LYS A 515 -71.98 -20.51 6.35
#